data_506fdc36d00be14fb09c734e8d7d26c6
#
_entry.id   506fdc36d00be14fb09c734e8d7d26c6
#
_cell.length_a   1.000
_cell.length_b   1.000
_cell.length_c   1.000
_cell.angle_alpha   90.00
_cell.angle_beta   90.00
_cell.angle_gamma   90.00
#
_symmetry.space_group_name_H-M   'P 1'
#
loop_
_entity.id
_entity.type
_entity.pdbx_description
1 polymer ?
#
loop_
_entity_poly.entity_id
_entity_poly.type
_entity_poly.pdbx_seq_one_letter_code
_entity_poly.pdbx_strand_id
1 'polypeptide(L)'
;MVDAIPRGRVMSYGDIAAHLGCGPRQVARVMTERGDEAAWWRVLRSDGTCAPEVRVQQMRRLRAEGVAMRGDARVDMKVARYVVEE
;
A
#
# COMPACT_ATOMS: atom_id res chain seq x y z
N MET A 1 10.51 -0.54 6.28
CA MET A 1 9.12 -0.18 6.62
C MET A 1 8.09 -0.94 5.80
N VAL A 2 8.19 -0.88 4.50
CA VAL A 2 7.24 -1.59 3.62
C VAL A 2 7.24 -3.10 3.87
N ASP A 3 8.40 -3.68 4.11
CA ASP A 3 8.52 -5.11 4.39
C ASP A 3 7.90 -5.53 5.72
N ALA A 4 7.59 -4.58 6.60
CA ALA A 4 6.92 -4.85 7.86
C ALA A 4 5.40 -4.98 7.72
N ILE A 5 4.85 -4.61 6.56
CA ILE A 5 3.41 -4.73 6.31
C ILE A 5 3.09 -6.22 6.11
N PRO A 6 2.25 -6.82 6.96
CA PRO A 6 1.96 -8.25 6.83
C PRO A 6 1.11 -8.55 5.60
N ARG A 7 1.20 -9.77 5.12
CA ARG A 7 0.39 -10.26 4.02
C ARG A 7 -1.10 -10.10 4.37
N GLY A 8 -1.89 -9.61 3.41
CA GLY A 8 -3.31 -9.36 3.61
C GLY A 8 -3.63 -7.99 4.20
N ARG A 9 -2.60 -7.18 4.45
CA ARG A 9 -2.75 -5.81 4.97
C ARG A 9 -2.07 -4.81 4.05
N VAL A 10 -2.46 -3.55 4.17
CA VAL A 10 -1.93 -2.46 3.35
C VAL A 10 -1.69 -1.22 4.21
N MET A 11 -0.87 -0.31 3.70
CA MET A 11 -0.69 1.03 4.24
C MET A 11 -0.80 2.04 3.11
N SER A 12 -1.23 3.26 3.44
CA SER A 12 -1.19 4.36 2.47
C SER A 12 0.20 5.00 2.45
N TYR A 13 0.50 5.74 1.37
CA TYR A 13 1.73 6.55 1.33
C TYR A 13 1.79 7.52 2.50
N GLY A 14 0.64 8.10 2.88
CA GLY A 14 0.55 9.01 4.02
C GLY A 14 0.84 8.32 5.35
N ASP A 15 0.38 7.08 5.52
CA ASP A 15 0.64 6.30 6.74
C ASP A 15 2.13 6.05 6.91
N ILE A 16 2.80 5.65 5.84
CA ILE A 16 4.25 5.40 5.86
C ILE A 16 5.02 6.70 6.10
N ALA A 17 4.62 7.77 5.42
CA ALA A 17 5.24 9.08 5.58
C ALA A 17 5.14 9.59 7.02
N ALA A 18 3.98 9.43 7.65
CA ALA A 18 3.77 9.83 9.04
C ALA A 18 4.68 9.04 9.99
N HIS A 19 4.81 7.73 9.75
CA HIS A 19 5.67 6.88 10.57
C HIS A 19 7.15 7.27 10.43
N LEU A 20 7.59 7.58 9.21
CA LEU A 20 8.99 7.92 8.93
C LEU A 20 9.32 9.41 9.16
N GLY A 21 8.31 10.24 9.40
CA GLY A 21 8.51 11.68 9.58
C GLY A 21 8.85 12.43 8.30
N CYS A 22 8.38 11.95 7.15
CA CYS A 22 8.62 12.57 5.84
C CYS A 22 7.31 12.79 5.08
N GLY A 23 7.37 13.35 3.88
CA GLY A 23 6.18 13.59 3.07
C GLY A 23 5.78 12.40 2.20
N PRO A 24 4.49 12.28 1.83
CA PRO A 24 4.02 11.18 0.98
C PRO A 24 4.73 11.10 -0.38
N ARG A 25 5.14 12.23 -0.93
CA ARG A 25 5.88 12.28 -2.20
C ARG A 25 7.24 11.58 -2.09
N GLN A 26 7.91 11.72 -0.94
CA GLN A 26 9.19 11.05 -0.70
C GLN A 26 9.02 9.55 -0.63
N VAL A 27 7.93 9.08 -0.01
CA VAL A 27 7.60 7.66 0.04
C VAL A 27 7.36 7.12 -1.37
N ALA A 28 6.55 7.82 -2.17
CA ALA A 28 6.25 7.41 -3.54
C ALA A 28 7.52 7.34 -4.39
N ARG A 29 8.42 8.30 -4.23
CA ARG A 29 9.70 8.33 -4.93
C ARG A 29 10.57 7.12 -4.58
N VAL A 30 10.71 6.82 -3.29
CA VAL A 30 11.48 5.66 -2.82
C VAL A 30 10.88 4.36 -3.36
N MET A 31 9.55 4.25 -3.36
CA MET A 31 8.87 3.07 -3.91
C MET A 31 9.14 2.90 -5.41
N THR A 32 9.18 4.00 -6.15
CA THR A 32 9.52 3.97 -7.58
C THR A 32 10.95 3.48 -7.80
N GLU A 33 11.89 3.95 -6.99
CA GLU A 33 13.30 3.61 -7.11
C GLU A 33 13.63 2.19 -6.65
N ARG A 34 12.89 1.67 -5.67
CA ARG A 34 13.16 0.38 -5.02
C ARG A 34 11.99 -0.60 -5.08
N GLY A 35 11.07 -0.42 -6.01
CA GLY A 35 9.86 -1.23 -6.08
C GLY A 35 10.12 -2.72 -6.21
N ASP A 36 11.21 -3.12 -6.87
CA ASP A 36 11.54 -4.53 -7.06
C ASP A 36 12.04 -5.21 -5.79
N GLU A 37 12.47 -4.44 -4.81
CA GLU A 37 13.08 -4.96 -3.57
C GLU A 37 12.09 -5.10 -2.42
N ALA A 38 10.87 -4.56 -2.56
CA ALA A 38 9.90 -4.50 -1.48
C ALA A 38 8.52 -4.96 -1.93
N ALA A 39 7.64 -5.23 -0.97
CA ALA A 39 6.24 -5.57 -1.24
C ALA A 39 5.44 -4.31 -1.62
N TRP A 40 5.82 -3.69 -2.72
CA TRP A 40 5.29 -2.41 -3.17
C TRP A 40 3.78 -2.40 -3.35
N TRP A 41 3.17 -3.52 -3.69
CA TRP A 41 1.73 -3.64 -3.92
C TRP A 41 0.91 -3.44 -2.65
N ARG A 42 1.53 -3.50 -1.47
CA ARG A 42 0.86 -3.26 -0.18
C ARG A 42 0.80 -1.79 0.20
N VAL A 43 1.32 -0.90 -0.66
CA VAL A 43 1.30 0.54 -0.45
C VAL A 43 0.37 1.18 -1.48
N LEU A 44 -0.61 1.93 -1.01
CA LEU A 44 -1.70 2.47 -1.81
C LEU A 44 -1.91 3.96 -1.52
N ARG A 45 -2.82 4.55 -2.27
CA ARG A 45 -3.35 5.88 -1.93
C ARG A 45 -4.27 5.75 -0.71
N SER A 46 -4.44 6.85 0.03
CA SER A 46 -5.21 6.87 1.27
C SER A 46 -6.68 6.46 1.08
N ASP A 47 -7.22 6.61 -0.12
CA ASP A 47 -8.59 6.21 -0.44
C ASP A 47 -8.71 4.74 -0.88
N GLY A 48 -7.62 3.99 -0.87
CA GLY A 48 -7.60 2.57 -1.25
C GLY A 48 -7.43 2.30 -2.73
N THR A 49 -7.15 3.35 -3.54
CA THR A 49 -6.94 3.18 -4.98
C THR A 49 -5.47 3.03 -5.33
N CYS A 50 -5.19 2.45 -6.49
CA CYS A 50 -3.85 2.28 -7.03
C CYS A 50 -3.58 3.30 -8.15
N ALA A 51 -2.30 3.57 -8.41
CA ALA A 51 -1.92 4.36 -9.58
C ALA A 51 -2.38 3.63 -10.86
N PRO A 52 -2.92 4.33 -11.87
CA PRO A 52 -3.47 3.68 -13.06
C PRO A 52 -2.50 2.78 -13.81
N GLU A 53 -1.22 3.13 -13.82
CA GLU A 53 -0.17 2.39 -14.55
C GLU A 53 0.04 0.98 -14.00
N VAL A 54 -0.22 0.76 -12.71
CA VAL A 54 0.04 -0.52 -12.05
C VAL A 54 -1.22 -1.16 -11.46
N ARG A 55 -2.38 -0.55 -11.68
CA ARG A 55 -3.63 -0.96 -11.02
C ARG A 55 -3.95 -2.44 -11.21
N VAL A 56 -3.90 -2.94 -12.44
CA VAL A 56 -4.25 -4.34 -12.73
C VAL A 56 -3.32 -5.30 -11.99
N GLN A 57 -2.03 -5.05 -12.10
CA GLN A 57 -1.01 -5.89 -11.47
C GLN A 57 -1.10 -5.83 -9.95
N GLN A 58 -1.25 -4.64 -9.40
CA GLN A 58 -1.31 -4.42 -7.96
C GLN A 58 -2.56 -5.05 -7.36
N MET A 59 -3.72 -4.86 -7.96
CA MET A 59 -4.98 -5.44 -7.49
C MET A 59 -4.95 -6.96 -7.55
N ARG A 60 -4.34 -7.53 -8.58
CA ARG A 60 -4.18 -8.98 -8.69
C ARG A 60 -3.40 -9.54 -7.49
N ARG A 61 -2.30 -8.91 -7.14
CA ARG A 61 -1.48 -9.33 -6.00
C ARG A 61 -2.21 -9.17 -4.66
N LEU A 62 -2.91 -8.07 -4.49
CA LEU A 62 -3.68 -7.82 -3.27
C LEU A 62 -4.82 -8.83 -3.09
N ARG A 63 -5.54 -9.16 -4.17
CA ARG A 63 -6.60 -10.17 -4.12
C ARG A 63 -6.03 -11.55 -3.81
N ALA A 64 -4.87 -11.88 -4.34
CA ALA A 64 -4.21 -13.15 -4.07
C ALA A 64 -3.82 -13.28 -2.59
N GLU A 65 -3.58 -12.17 -1.91
CA GLU A 65 -3.28 -12.15 -0.48
C GLU A 65 -4.52 -12.11 0.41
N GLY A 66 -5.71 -12.06 -0.18
CA GLY A 66 -6.95 -11.99 0.58
C GLY A 66 -7.26 -10.63 1.19
N VAL A 67 -6.71 -9.56 0.62
CA VAL A 67 -6.95 -8.19 1.11
C VAL A 67 -8.43 -7.83 0.93
N ALA A 68 -9.04 -7.27 1.97
CA ALA A 68 -10.44 -6.84 1.93
C ALA A 68 -10.64 -5.74 0.88
N MET A 69 -11.58 -5.96 -0.03
CA MET A 69 -11.85 -5.05 -1.14
C MET A 69 -13.18 -4.32 -0.94
N ARG A 70 -13.23 -3.10 -1.46
CA ARG A 70 -14.45 -2.28 -1.47
C ARG A 70 -14.81 -1.96 -2.92
N GLY A 71 -15.27 -2.98 -3.65
CA GLY A 71 -15.51 -2.90 -5.08
C GLY A 71 -14.35 -3.47 -5.89
N ASP A 72 -14.37 -3.24 -7.21
CA ASP A 72 -13.44 -3.92 -8.13
C ASP A 72 -12.02 -3.34 -8.13
N ALA A 73 -11.86 -2.07 -7.79
CA ALA A 73 -10.58 -1.37 -7.94
C ALA A 73 -10.20 -0.55 -6.70
N ARG A 74 -10.77 -0.87 -5.55
CA ARG A 74 -10.51 -0.15 -4.30
C ARG A 74 -10.39 -1.13 -3.14
N VAL A 75 -9.36 -0.93 -2.32
CA VAL A 75 -9.16 -1.69 -1.07
C VAL A 75 -10.02 -1.06 0.02
N ASP A 76 -10.61 -1.90 0.87
CA ASP A 76 -11.32 -1.42 2.05
C ASP A 76 -10.30 -1.05 3.13
N MET A 77 -9.93 0.23 3.17
CA MET A 77 -8.91 0.73 4.09
C MET A 77 -9.31 0.61 5.56
N LYS A 78 -10.59 0.56 5.87
CA LYS A 78 -11.04 0.38 7.26
C LYS A 78 -10.71 -1.00 7.79
N VAL A 79 -10.76 -2.01 6.92
CA VAL A 79 -10.53 -3.41 7.28
C VAL A 79 -9.07 -3.81 7.05
N ALA A 80 -8.50 -3.42 5.91
CA ALA A 80 -7.21 -3.91 5.46
C ALA A 80 -6.02 -3.07 5.95
N ARG A 81 -6.26 -1.86 6.43
CA ARG A 81 -5.18 -0.96 6.84
C ARG A 81 -4.40 -1.53 8.02
N TYR A 82 -3.09 -1.59 7.84
CA TYR A 82 -2.18 -1.97 8.91
C TYR A 82 -1.78 -0.73 9.72
N VAL A 83 -1.95 -0.79 11.03
CA VAL A 83 -1.53 0.28 11.93
C VAL A 83 -0.33 -0.21 12.71
N VAL A 84 0.77 0.53 12.62
CA VAL A 84 1.98 0.22 13.36
C VAL A 84 1.76 0.56 14.83
N GLU A 85 1.87 -0.44 15.69
CA GLU A 85 1.82 -0.23 17.13
C GLU A 85 3.23 -0.06 17.66
N GLU A 86 3.44 1.02 18.39
CA GLU A 86 4.71 1.32 19.01
C GLU A 86 4.69 0.99 20.50
#